data_92fdd726603299f7470b8914a68fc2a4
#
_entry.id   92fdd726603299f7470b8914a68fc2a4
#
_cell.length_a   1.000
_cell.length_b   1.000
_cell.length_c   1.000
_cell.angle_alpha   90.00
_cell.angle_beta   90.00
_cell.angle_gamma   90.00
#
_symmetry.space_group_name_H-M   'P 1'
#
loop_
_entity.id
_entity.type
_entity.pdbx_description
1 polymer ?
#
loop_
_entity_poly.entity_id
_entity_poly.type
_entity_poly.pdbx_seq_one_letter_code
_entity_poly.pdbx_strand_id
1 'polypeptide(L)'
;SLYGVDYKKSKELTFKQLYGGVFSNYKHLEFFDKIQRYINNVWDEFENKGSYKCKVSRFVYTKENLDNMNPQKLFNYILQNLETSTNALILWEIFRVLRGCKTKLVLYTYDSFLFDFSEDEPEVLELISGIFKEFNLNIKQTEGYDYNFTE
;
A
#
# COMPACT_ATOMS: atom_id res chain seq x y z
N SER A 1 8.75 -12.59 -14.92
CA SER A 1 9.42 -12.03 -13.73
C SER A 1 10.39 -10.95 -14.13
N LEU A 2 10.38 -9.79 -13.46
CA LEU A 2 11.26 -8.65 -13.73
C LEU A 2 12.75 -8.99 -13.57
N TYR A 3 13.07 -9.98 -12.76
CA TYR A 3 14.43 -10.40 -12.40
C TYR A 3 14.85 -11.75 -13.00
N GLY A 4 13.97 -12.44 -13.73
CA GLY A 4 14.24 -13.81 -14.20
C GLY A 4 14.31 -14.87 -13.08
N VAL A 5 13.81 -14.56 -11.89
CA VAL A 5 13.75 -15.46 -10.72
C VAL A 5 12.32 -15.75 -10.32
N ASP A 6 12.10 -16.68 -9.38
CA ASP A 6 10.77 -17.02 -8.88
C ASP A 6 10.06 -15.81 -8.22
N TYR A 7 8.75 -15.95 -7.98
CA TYR A 7 7.92 -14.87 -7.43
C TYR A 7 8.37 -14.43 -6.04
N LYS A 8 8.68 -15.39 -5.14
CA LYS A 8 9.08 -15.08 -3.76
C LYS A 8 10.36 -14.24 -3.71
N LYS A 9 11.36 -14.65 -4.48
CA LYS A 9 12.64 -13.94 -4.60
C LYS A 9 12.48 -12.60 -5.30
N SER A 10 11.63 -12.52 -6.33
CA SER A 10 11.30 -11.25 -6.99
C SER A 10 10.66 -10.26 -6.03
N LYS A 11 9.72 -10.71 -5.21
CA LYS A 11 9.06 -9.90 -4.18
C LYS A 11 10.08 -9.36 -3.18
N GLU A 12 10.92 -10.24 -2.62
CA GLU A 12 11.96 -9.86 -1.66
C GLU A 12 12.94 -8.82 -2.24
N LEU A 13 13.42 -9.03 -3.45
CA LEU A 13 14.33 -8.09 -4.13
C LEU A 13 13.66 -6.74 -4.39
N THR A 14 12.38 -6.73 -4.77
CA THR A 14 11.63 -5.49 -4.99
C THR A 14 11.51 -4.70 -3.69
N PHE A 15 11.10 -5.34 -2.60
CA PHE A 15 10.98 -4.68 -1.30
C PHE A 15 12.34 -4.15 -0.79
N LYS A 16 13.41 -4.93 -0.91
CA LYS A 16 14.75 -4.46 -0.54
C LYS A 16 15.14 -3.18 -1.28
N GLN A 17 14.80 -3.08 -2.56
CA GLN A 17 15.13 -1.89 -3.36
C GLN A 17 14.20 -0.70 -3.09
N LEU A 18 12.91 -0.95 -2.83
CA LEU A 18 11.97 0.11 -2.48
C LEU A 18 12.34 0.78 -1.15
N TYR A 19 12.68 -0.02 -0.13
CA TYR A 19 12.96 0.48 1.21
C TYR A 19 14.44 0.80 1.46
N GLY A 20 15.35 0.10 0.81
CA GLY A 20 16.80 0.25 0.99
C GLY A 20 17.53 1.06 -0.09
N GLY A 21 16.83 1.41 -1.16
CA GLY A 21 17.39 2.06 -2.33
C GLY A 21 17.67 1.11 -3.49
N VAL A 22 17.59 1.65 -4.72
CA VAL A 22 17.73 0.87 -5.94
C VAL A 22 19.17 0.41 -6.14
N PHE A 23 19.37 -0.90 -6.29
CA PHE A 23 20.69 -1.46 -6.56
C PHE A 23 21.20 -1.07 -7.95
N SER A 24 22.51 -0.83 -8.06
CA SER A 24 23.16 -0.34 -9.29
C SER A 24 22.89 -1.21 -10.52
N ASN A 25 22.85 -2.53 -10.34
CA ASN A 25 22.60 -3.52 -11.40
C ASN A 25 21.13 -3.54 -11.90
N TYR A 26 20.18 -2.90 -11.19
CA TYR A 26 18.77 -2.83 -11.57
C TYR A 26 18.30 -1.43 -11.97
N LYS A 27 19.16 -0.41 -11.88
CA LYS A 27 18.82 0.97 -12.26
C LYS A 27 18.42 1.14 -13.73
N HIS A 28 18.85 0.22 -14.61
CA HIS A 28 18.48 0.23 -16.02
C HIS A 28 17.05 -0.23 -16.30
N LEU A 29 16.39 -0.87 -15.32
CA LEU A 29 15.00 -1.29 -15.46
C LEU A 29 14.08 -0.07 -15.33
N GLU A 30 13.22 0.13 -16.31
CA GLU A 30 12.33 1.29 -16.41
C GLU A 30 11.55 1.57 -15.12
N PHE A 31 11.08 0.52 -14.43
CA PHE A 31 10.38 0.63 -13.16
C PHE A 31 11.25 1.29 -12.08
N PHE A 32 12.48 0.83 -11.90
CA PHE A 32 13.38 1.36 -10.88
C PHE A 32 13.96 2.72 -11.25
N ASP A 33 14.17 2.98 -12.53
CA ASP A 33 14.57 4.30 -13.02
C ASP A 33 13.49 5.35 -12.72
N LYS A 34 12.21 5.03 -12.95
CA LYS A 34 11.08 5.90 -12.58
C LYS A 34 11.02 6.16 -11.07
N ILE A 35 11.21 5.12 -10.25
CA ILE A 35 11.25 5.27 -8.79
C ILE A 35 12.41 6.17 -8.37
N GLN A 36 13.60 5.95 -8.89
CA GLN A 36 14.77 6.77 -8.54
C GLN A 36 14.58 8.24 -8.92
N ARG A 37 14.03 8.51 -10.11
CA ARG A 37 13.70 9.89 -10.51
C ARG A 37 12.66 10.52 -9.60
N TYR A 38 11.64 9.77 -9.20
CA TYR A 38 10.64 10.24 -8.27
C TYR A 38 11.26 10.60 -6.92
N ILE A 39 12.11 9.71 -6.37
CA ILE A 39 12.83 9.95 -5.10
C ILE A 39 13.66 11.24 -5.18
N ASN A 40 14.43 11.41 -6.26
CA ASN A 40 15.27 12.58 -6.45
C ASN A 40 14.43 13.86 -6.54
N ASN A 41 13.37 13.88 -7.34
CA ASN A 41 12.50 15.04 -7.50
C ASN A 41 11.82 15.44 -6.18
N VAL A 42 11.35 14.46 -5.40
CA VAL A 42 10.75 14.70 -4.08
C VAL A 42 11.78 15.28 -3.12
N TRP A 43 12.98 14.72 -3.14
CA TRP A 43 14.07 15.19 -2.29
C TRP A 43 14.49 16.62 -2.63
N ASP A 44 14.67 16.90 -3.92
CA ASP A 44 15.03 18.25 -4.39
C ASP A 44 13.97 19.29 -3.99
N GLU A 45 12.68 18.94 -4.11
CA GLU A 45 11.60 19.82 -3.67
C GLU A 45 11.65 20.04 -2.15
N PHE A 46 11.83 18.98 -1.36
CA PHE A 46 11.92 19.04 0.09
C PHE A 46 13.13 19.86 0.56
N GLU A 47 14.30 19.67 -0.05
CA GLU A 47 15.51 20.42 0.27
C GLU A 47 15.37 21.92 -0.06
N ASN A 48 14.84 22.24 -1.25
CA ASN A 48 14.75 23.61 -1.73
C ASN A 48 13.65 24.40 -1.04
N LYS A 49 12.50 23.80 -0.72
CA LYS A 49 11.33 24.49 -0.13
C LYS A 49 11.23 24.30 1.39
N GLY A 50 12.05 23.44 1.99
CA GLY A 50 11.91 23.05 3.40
C GLY A 50 10.69 22.15 3.68
N SER A 51 9.93 21.80 2.65
CA SER A 51 8.74 20.96 2.75
C SER A 51 8.41 20.25 1.44
N TYR A 52 7.70 19.13 1.54
CA TYR A 52 7.11 18.42 0.41
C TYR A 52 5.67 18.07 0.71
N LYS A 53 4.77 18.35 -0.23
CA LYS A 53 3.35 17.95 -0.16
C LYS A 53 3.08 16.78 -1.10
N CYS A 54 2.72 15.62 -0.54
CA CYS A 54 2.32 14.46 -1.33
C CYS A 54 1.06 14.79 -2.15
N LYS A 55 1.13 14.58 -3.46
CA LYS A 55 0.02 14.90 -4.38
C LYS A 55 -1.20 14.00 -4.17
N VAL A 56 -1.00 12.79 -3.69
CA VAL A 56 -2.07 11.78 -3.48
C VAL A 56 -2.69 11.92 -2.11
N SER A 57 -1.90 11.70 -1.03
CA SER A 57 -2.41 11.75 0.34
C SER A 57 -2.66 13.18 0.86
N ARG A 58 -2.14 14.20 0.15
CA ARG A 58 -2.15 15.61 0.58
C ARG A 58 -1.36 15.91 1.86
N PHE A 59 -0.70 14.91 2.43
CA PHE A 59 0.12 15.07 3.61
C PHE A 59 1.34 15.96 3.31
N VAL A 60 1.73 16.80 4.29
CA VAL A 60 2.86 17.72 4.18
C VAL A 60 3.98 17.26 5.11
N TYR A 61 5.15 17.03 4.54
CA TYR A 61 6.40 16.72 5.23
C TYR A 61 7.21 18.01 5.35
N THR A 62 7.68 18.35 6.56
CA THR A 62 8.47 19.57 6.79
C THR A 62 9.78 19.23 7.48
N LYS A 63 10.82 20.03 7.23
CA LYS A 63 12.12 19.89 7.91
C LYS A 63 12.02 20.09 9.42
N GLU A 64 11.06 20.89 9.87
CA GLU A 64 10.82 21.12 11.30
C GLU A 64 10.34 19.88 12.04
N ASN A 65 9.58 19.00 11.35
CA ASN A 65 8.97 17.81 11.94
C ASN A 65 9.78 16.54 11.69
N LEU A 66 10.82 16.60 10.85
CA LEU A 66 11.55 15.44 10.38
C LEU A 66 13.06 15.67 10.46
N ASP A 67 13.66 15.19 11.54
CA ASP A 67 15.11 15.27 11.74
C ASP A 67 15.87 14.17 10.98
N ASN A 68 17.10 14.48 10.57
CA ASN A 68 18.02 13.54 9.93
C ASN A 68 17.43 12.80 8.72
N MET A 69 16.71 13.54 7.86
CA MET A 69 16.16 13.02 6.63
C MET A 69 17.23 12.74 5.58
N ASN A 70 16.93 11.79 4.72
CA ASN A 70 17.62 11.54 3.47
C ASN A 70 16.57 11.13 2.41
N PRO A 71 16.93 11.11 1.10
CA PRO A 71 15.98 10.81 0.03
C PRO A 71 15.21 9.51 0.25
N GLN A 72 15.89 8.45 0.68
CA GLN A 72 15.27 7.14 0.88
C GLN A 72 14.33 7.11 2.09
N LYS A 73 14.70 7.76 3.20
CA LYS A 73 13.83 7.87 4.36
C LYS A 73 12.55 8.63 4.04
N LEU A 74 12.68 9.78 3.36
CA LEU A 74 11.50 10.56 2.96
C LEU A 74 10.58 9.75 2.06
N PHE A 75 11.12 9.04 1.09
CA PHE A 75 10.36 8.15 0.23
C PHE A 75 9.63 7.05 1.02
N ASN A 76 10.29 6.43 2.00
CA ASN A 76 9.68 5.41 2.86
C ASN A 76 8.50 5.97 3.67
N TYR A 77 8.64 7.18 4.23
CA TYR A 77 7.53 7.85 4.92
C TYR A 77 6.35 8.13 3.97
N ILE A 78 6.63 8.54 2.74
CA ILE A 78 5.60 8.77 1.73
C ILE A 78 4.87 7.47 1.40
N LEU A 79 5.59 6.35 1.18
CA LEU A 79 4.98 5.05 0.89
C LEU A 79 4.09 4.57 2.04
N GLN A 80 4.58 4.63 3.28
CA GLN A 80 3.82 4.22 4.46
C GLN A 80 2.57 5.09 4.68
N ASN A 81 2.70 6.39 4.45
CA ASN A 81 1.56 7.29 4.55
C ASN A 81 0.52 7.04 3.45
N LEU A 82 0.96 6.76 2.21
CA LEU A 82 0.06 6.39 1.11
C LEU A 82 -0.70 5.10 1.41
N GLU A 83 0.00 4.09 1.91
CA GLU A 83 -0.62 2.82 2.32
C GLU A 83 -1.68 3.05 3.40
N THR A 84 -1.32 3.74 4.48
CA THR A 84 -2.24 4.04 5.59
C THR A 84 -3.44 4.86 5.14
N SER A 85 -3.22 5.88 4.32
CA SER A 85 -4.29 6.75 3.81
C SER A 85 -5.23 5.99 2.88
N THR A 86 -4.70 5.13 2.02
CA THR A 86 -5.50 4.28 1.12
C THR A 86 -6.34 3.30 1.93
N ASN A 87 -5.75 2.62 2.90
CA ASN A 87 -6.46 1.67 3.76
C ASN A 87 -7.55 2.35 4.60
N ALA A 88 -7.34 3.58 5.06
CA ALA A 88 -8.36 4.35 5.75
C ALA A 88 -9.58 4.64 4.85
N LEU A 89 -9.35 4.98 3.58
CA LEU A 89 -10.43 5.17 2.60
C LEU A 89 -11.17 3.85 2.30
N ILE A 90 -10.43 2.75 2.13
CA ILE A 90 -11.02 1.42 1.92
C ILE A 90 -11.89 1.03 3.12
N LEU A 91 -11.39 1.21 4.35
CA LEU A 91 -12.14 0.95 5.57
C LEU A 91 -13.44 1.76 5.63
N TRP A 92 -13.37 3.04 5.27
CA TRP A 92 -14.56 3.91 5.19
C TRP A 92 -15.62 3.37 4.23
N GLU A 93 -15.21 2.97 3.02
CA GLU A 93 -16.11 2.39 2.02
C GLU A 93 -16.67 1.04 2.49
N ILE A 94 -15.85 0.19 3.10
CA ILE A 94 -16.29 -1.08 3.69
C ILE A 94 -17.37 -0.82 4.76
N PHE A 95 -17.12 0.08 5.70
CA PHE A 95 -18.12 0.41 6.74
C PHE A 95 -19.42 0.97 6.15
N ARG A 96 -19.32 1.74 5.07
CA ARG A 96 -20.49 2.25 4.36
C ARG A 96 -21.34 1.13 3.75
N VAL A 97 -20.69 0.18 3.08
CA VAL A 97 -21.34 -0.98 2.46
C VAL A 97 -21.95 -1.91 3.52
N LEU A 98 -21.21 -2.16 4.61
CA LEU A 98 -21.67 -3.06 5.68
C LEU A 98 -22.78 -2.48 6.58
N ARG A 99 -23.17 -1.22 6.36
CA ARG A 99 -24.22 -0.60 7.18
C ARG A 99 -25.56 -1.33 6.99
N GLY A 100 -26.04 -1.95 8.06
CA GLY A 100 -27.28 -2.73 8.05
C GLY A 100 -27.12 -4.20 7.64
N CYS A 101 -25.94 -4.63 7.18
CA CYS A 101 -25.66 -6.02 6.89
C CYS A 101 -25.40 -6.86 8.16
N LYS A 102 -25.62 -8.18 8.05
CA LYS A 102 -25.22 -9.15 9.07
C LYS A 102 -23.71 -9.36 9.05
N THR A 103 -23.11 -9.41 7.83
CA THR A 103 -21.66 -9.48 7.62
C THR A 103 -20.95 -8.32 8.33
N LYS A 104 -19.87 -8.63 9.05
CA LYS A 104 -19.12 -7.65 9.86
C LYS A 104 -17.62 -7.71 9.52
N LEU A 105 -16.97 -6.55 9.50
CA LEU A 105 -15.51 -6.48 9.55
C LEU A 105 -15.08 -6.75 10.99
N VAL A 106 -14.33 -7.82 11.21
CA VAL A 106 -13.89 -8.27 12.54
C VAL A 106 -12.49 -7.76 12.88
N LEU A 107 -11.59 -7.77 11.90
CA LEU A 107 -10.20 -7.40 12.09
C LEU A 107 -9.62 -6.77 10.83
N TYR A 108 -8.83 -5.74 11.02
CA TYR A 108 -7.97 -5.15 10.01
C TYR A 108 -6.53 -5.18 10.51
N THR A 109 -5.63 -5.74 9.70
CA THR A 109 -4.19 -5.74 9.94
C THR A 109 -3.45 -5.37 8.67
N TYR A 110 -2.86 -4.17 8.62
CA TYR A 110 -2.04 -3.65 7.51
C TYR A 110 -2.59 -3.95 6.10
N ASP A 111 -2.36 -5.16 5.59
CA ASP A 111 -2.68 -5.64 4.24
C ASP A 111 -3.80 -6.69 4.21
N SER A 112 -4.45 -6.96 5.35
CA SER A 112 -5.52 -7.95 5.42
C SER A 112 -6.77 -7.44 6.15
N PHE A 113 -7.93 -7.91 5.67
CA PHE A 113 -9.25 -7.60 6.20
C PHE A 113 -9.96 -8.91 6.47
N LEU A 114 -10.36 -9.12 7.71
CA LEU A 114 -11.09 -10.32 8.14
C LEU A 114 -12.55 -9.97 8.36
N PHE A 115 -13.43 -10.74 7.74
CA PHE A 115 -14.86 -10.57 7.86
C PHE A 115 -15.49 -11.80 8.51
N ASP A 116 -16.46 -11.58 9.39
CA ASP A 116 -17.46 -12.55 9.76
C ASP A 116 -18.59 -12.44 8.74
N PHE A 117 -18.57 -13.39 7.78
CA PHE A 117 -19.43 -13.32 6.60
C PHE A 117 -20.73 -14.08 6.83
N SER A 118 -21.85 -13.43 6.48
CA SER A 118 -23.18 -14.08 6.47
C SER A 118 -23.47 -14.71 5.12
N GLU A 119 -23.71 -16.03 5.10
CA GLU A 119 -24.08 -16.76 3.87
C GLU A 119 -25.38 -16.27 3.23
N ASP A 120 -26.22 -15.56 3.99
CA ASP A 120 -27.46 -14.93 3.48
C ASP A 120 -27.19 -13.66 2.63
N GLU A 121 -25.95 -13.18 2.58
CA GLU A 121 -25.56 -11.91 1.96
C GLU A 121 -24.43 -12.09 0.93
N PRO A 122 -24.57 -13.00 -0.07
CA PRO A 122 -23.49 -13.28 -1.02
C PRO A 122 -23.06 -12.05 -1.83
N GLU A 123 -23.96 -11.11 -2.10
CA GLU A 123 -23.67 -9.86 -2.82
C GLU A 123 -22.69 -8.94 -2.09
N VAL A 124 -22.58 -9.07 -0.77
CA VAL A 124 -21.64 -8.24 0.03
C VAL A 124 -20.18 -8.54 -0.33
N LEU A 125 -19.84 -9.78 -0.67
CA LEU A 125 -18.49 -10.14 -1.14
C LEU A 125 -18.14 -9.43 -2.45
N GLU A 126 -19.10 -9.36 -3.38
CA GLU A 126 -18.89 -8.65 -4.65
C GLU A 126 -18.69 -7.15 -4.43
N LEU A 127 -19.50 -6.55 -3.54
CA LEU A 127 -19.37 -5.13 -3.18
C LEU A 127 -18.01 -4.83 -2.55
N ILE A 128 -17.56 -5.65 -1.58
CA ILE A 128 -16.24 -5.51 -0.94
C ILE A 128 -15.12 -5.67 -1.98
N SER A 129 -15.20 -6.70 -2.83
CA SER A 129 -14.23 -6.92 -3.91
C SER A 129 -14.19 -5.73 -4.87
N GLY A 130 -15.34 -5.14 -5.17
CA GLY A 130 -15.47 -3.93 -5.99
C GLY A 130 -14.70 -2.74 -5.41
N ILE A 131 -14.77 -2.51 -4.10
CA ILE A 131 -14.02 -1.45 -3.41
C ILE A 131 -12.52 -1.58 -3.70
N PHE A 132 -11.93 -2.76 -3.49
CA PHE A 132 -10.50 -2.96 -3.75
C PHE A 132 -10.12 -2.71 -5.22
N LYS A 133 -10.99 -3.10 -6.16
CA LYS A 133 -10.77 -2.86 -7.60
C LYS A 133 -10.78 -1.36 -7.94
N GLU A 134 -11.64 -0.56 -7.31
CA GLU A 134 -11.66 0.90 -7.49
C GLU A 134 -10.34 1.55 -7.06
N PHE A 135 -9.66 0.99 -6.06
CA PHE A 135 -8.32 1.40 -5.64
C PHE A 135 -7.18 0.75 -6.44
N ASN A 136 -7.47 0.02 -7.53
CA ASN A 136 -6.51 -0.74 -8.33
C ASN A 136 -5.69 -1.76 -7.52
N LEU A 137 -6.28 -2.34 -6.49
CA LEU A 137 -5.66 -3.35 -5.65
C LEU A 137 -6.09 -4.74 -6.05
N ASN A 138 -5.10 -5.63 -6.23
CA ASN A 138 -5.34 -7.06 -6.37
C ASN A 138 -5.51 -7.68 -4.99
N ILE A 139 -6.59 -8.45 -4.81
CA ILE A 139 -6.86 -9.16 -3.57
C ILE A 139 -6.70 -10.67 -3.76
N LYS A 140 -6.25 -11.35 -2.71
CA LYS A 140 -6.40 -12.80 -2.54
C LYS A 140 -7.50 -13.01 -1.51
N GLN A 141 -8.53 -13.77 -1.87
CA GLN A 141 -9.62 -14.13 -0.96
C GLN A 141 -9.41 -15.56 -0.49
N THR A 142 -9.61 -15.79 0.80
CA THR A 142 -9.63 -17.10 1.42
C THR A 142 -10.87 -17.21 2.32
N GLU A 143 -11.45 -18.38 2.41
CA GLU A 143 -12.66 -18.65 3.18
C GLU A 143 -12.43 -19.85 4.11
N GLY A 144 -13.10 -19.86 5.26
CA GLY A 144 -13.04 -20.95 6.22
C GLY A 144 -14.02 -20.72 7.36
N TYR A 145 -14.33 -21.79 8.09
CA TYR A 145 -15.25 -21.74 9.26
C TYR A 145 -14.52 -21.34 10.56
N ASP A 146 -13.23 -21.22 10.54
CA ASP A 146 -12.39 -20.75 11.64
C ASP A 146 -11.22 -19.92 11.12
N TYR A 147 -10.33 -19.48 12.00
CA TYR A 147 -9.16 -18.65 11.63
C TYR A 147 -7.97 -19.46 11.08
N ASN A 148 -8.11 -20.77 10.90
CA ASN A 148 -7.10 -21.64 10.32
C ASN A 148 -7.31 -21.74 8.81
N PHE A 149 -7.09 -20.63 8.11
CA PHE A 149 -7.15 -20.61 6.65
C PHE A 149 -6.01 -21.46 6.08
N THR A 150 -6.32 -22.65 5.62
CA THR A 150 -5.37 -23.48 4.84
C THR A 150 -5.30 -22.96 3.41
N GLU A 151 -4.06 -22.78 2.89
CA GLU A 151 -3.81 -22.41 1.50
C GLU A 151 -4.21 -23.52 0.51
#